data_fd9658336cbf73203705eb5120366d56
#
_entry.id   fd9658336cbf73203705eb5120366d56
#
_cell.length_a   1.000
_cell.length_b   1.000
_cell.length_c   1.000
_cell.angle_alpha   90.00
_cell.angle_beta   90.00
_cell.angle_gamma   90.00
#
_symmetry.space_group_name_H-M   'P 1'
#
loop_
_entity.id
_entity.type
_entity.pdbx_description
1 polymer ?
#
loop_
_entity_poly.entity_id
_entity_poly.type
_entity_poly.pdbx_seq_one_letter_code
_entity_poly.pdbx_strand_id
1 'polypeptide(L)'
;MKFKLVCAIFCLIVLSSCGFKLAQNTYDFSIVNINTSGDKNISYLLKNRLNFGSKGKTNRLEINIFAEKLKTIKEKNIANQITKYEIKIVSKIEYKTLPNGVLNEFTISKFGDFSVTTEHLNTLNNEKKLIEVLIDDIAEEILLNLSIKLNDS
;
A
#
# COMPACT_ATOMS: atom_id res chain seq x y z
N MET A 1 7.02 -45.73 30.18
CA MET A 1 5.88 -44.86 29.85
C MET A 1 6.10 -43.37 30.22
N LYS A 2 6.76 -43.02 31.31
CA LYS A 2 6.95 -41.62 31.76
C LYS A 2 7.82 -40.77 30.81
N PHE A 3 8.83 -41.33 30.13
CA PHE A 3 9.72 -40.61 29.23
C PHE A 3 9.02 -40.15 27.94
N LYS A 4 8.09 -40.97 27.40
CA LYS A 4 7.31 -40.59 26.19
C LYS A 4 6.34 -39.43 26.47
N LEU A 5 5.80 -39.38 27.69
CA LEU A 5 4.89 -38.32 28.12
C LEU A 5 5.61 -36.98 28.27
N VAL A 6 6.85 -36.97 28.78
CA VAL A 6 7.70 -35.75 28.92
C VAL A 6 8.08 -35.18 27.56
N CYS A 7 8.45 -36.05 26.59
CA CYS A 7 8.75 -35.60 25.22
C CYS A 7 7.53 -34.99 24.53
N ALA A 8 6.33 -35.55 24.72
CA ALA A 8 5.10 -35.02 24.12
C ALA A 8 4.72 -33.63 24.69
N ILE A 9 4.90 -33.42 26.00
CA ILE A 9 4.67 -32.12 26.65
C ILE A 9 5.70 -31.08 26.18
N PHE A 10 6.98 -31.46 26.01
CA PHE A 10 8.02 -30.57 25.51
C PHE A 10 7.78 -30.13 24.06
N CYS A 11 7.32 -31.04 23.18
CA CYS A 11 6.91 -30.69 21.79
C CYS A 11 5.74 -29.70 21.74
N LEU A 12 4.77 -29.80 22.64
CA LEU A 12 3.62 -28.88 22.72
C LEU A 12 4.03 -27.45 23.11
N ILE A 13 5.04 -27.30 23.96
CA ILE A 13 5.56 -26.00 24.41
C ILE A 13 6.33 -25.28 23.30
N VAL A 14 7.04 -26.03 22.44
CA VAL A 14 7.84 -25.43 21.32
C VAL A 14 6.93 -24.94 20.20
N LEU A 15 5.77 -25.53 19.98
CA LEU A 15 4.81 -25.12 18.94
C LEU A 15 4.05 -23.82 19.25
N SER A 16 4.00 -23.37 20.50
CA SER A 16 3.34 -22.13 20.89
C SER A 16 4.19 -20.85 20.73
N SER A 17 5.46 -20.97 20.27
CA SER A 17 6.41 -19.85 20.16
C SER A 17 6.40 -19.10 18.83
N CYS A 18 5.58 -19.47 17.84
CA CYS A 18 5.43 -18.69 16.62
C CYS A 18 4.33 -17.62 16.76
N GLY A 19 4.54 -16.69 17.68
CA GLY A 19 3.80 -15.45 17.70
C GLY A 19 4.24 -14.58 16.53
N PHE A 20 3.56 -14.64 15.39
CA PHE A 20 3.66 -13.63 14.34
C PHE A 20 3.15 -12.32 14.93
N LYS A 21 4.03 -11.50 15.51
CA LYS A 21 3.74 -10.10 15.74
C LYS A 21 3.73 -9.43 14.38
N LEU A 22 2.55 -9.13 13.85
CA LEU A 22 2.42 -8.07 12.84
C LEU A 22 3.13 -6.84 13.42
N ALA A 23 4.25 -6.44 12.82
CA ALA A 23 4.86 -5.17 13.10
C ALA A 23 3.86 -4.10 12.63
N GLN A 24 2.98 -3.66 13.52
CA GLN A 24 2.22 -2.45 13.29
C GLN A 24 3.24 -1.32 13.34
N ASN A 25 3.60 -0.78 12.19
CA ASN A 25 4.30 0.49 12.09
C ASN A 25 3.38 1.55 12.70
N THR A 26 3.57 1.85 13.97
CA THR A 26 2.88 2.94 14.67
C THR A 26 3.58 4.23 14.30
N TYR A 27 3.06 4.91 13.29
CA TYR A 27 3.49 6.26 12.95
C TYR A 27 3.03 7.25 14.03
N ASP A 28 3.92 8.18 14.42
CA ASP A 28 3.64 9.17 15.48
C ASP A 28 2.89 10.41 14.97
N PHE A 29 2.03 10.24 14.00
CA PHE A 29 1.14 11.27 13.47
C PHE A 29 -0.26 10.72 13.19
N SER A 30 -1.24 11.62 13.07
CA SER A 30 -2.60 11.31 12.65
C SER A 30 -3.00 12.12 11.43
N ILE A 31 -3.59 11.47 10.44
CA ILE A 31 -4.19 12.15 9.31
C ILE A 31 -5.64 12.47 9.68
N VAL A 32 -5.96 13.76 9.80
CA VAL A 32 -7.29 14.24 10.23
C VAL A 32 -8.23 14.35 9.06
N ASN A 33 -7.71 14.76 7.92
CA ASN A 33 -8.49 14.94 6.69
C ASN A 33 -7.70 14.44 5.48
N ILE A 34 -8.35 13.65 4.61
CA ILE A 34 -7.82 13.19 3.34
C ILE A 34 -8.77 13.59 2.22
N ASN A 35 -8.35 14.56 1.43
CA ASN A 35 -9.01 14.93 0.19
C ASN A 35 -8.36 14.20 -0.97
N THR A 36 -9.15 13.67 -1.88
CA THR A 36 -8.65 12.91 -3.03
C THR A 36 -9.24 13.42 -4.33
N SER A 37 -8.44 13.37 -5.40
CA SER A 37 -8.83 13.76 -6.76
C SER A 37 -8.12 12.89 -7.82
N GLY A 38 -8.51 12.98 -9.07
CA GLY A 38 -8.00 12.18 -10.17
C GLY A 38 -8.80 10.90 -10.40
N ASP A 39 -8.14 9.76 -10.61
CA ASP A 39 -8.80 8.46 -10.81
C ASP A 39 -9.59 8.07 -9.57
N LYS A 40 -10.91 7.95 -9.70
CA LYS A 40 -11.83 7.72 -8.57
C LYS A 40 -11.56 6.41 -7.83
N ASN A 41 -11.23 5.33 -8.57
CA ASN A 41 -10.99 4.03 -7.96
C ASN A 41 -9.67 4.01 -7.19
N ILE A 42 -8.60 4.52 -7.80
CA ILE A 42 -7.28 4.62 -7.17
C ILE A 42 -7.34 5.52 -5.93
N SER A 43 -7.97 6.69 -6.06
CA SER A 43 -8.18 7.65 -4.97
C SER A 43 -8.93 7.05 -3.79
N TYR A 44 -10.00 6.29 -4.05
CA TYR A 44 -10.77 5.61 -3.01
C TYR A 44 -9.95 4.54 -2.28
N LEU A 45 -9.19 3.72 -3.03
CA LEU A 45 -8.35 2.68 -2.45
C LEU A 45 -7.24 3.28 -1.58
N LEU A 46 -6.53 4.30 -2.07
CA LEU A 46 -5.48 5.02 -1.32
C LEU A 46 -6.04 5.64 -0.03
N LYS A 47 -7.16 6.34 -0.11
CA LYS A 47 -7.82 6.92 1.06
C LYS A 47 -8.11 5.88 2.13
N ASN A 48 -8.65 4.73 1.74
CA ASN A 48 -8.95 3.65 2.69
C ASN A 48 -7.68 3.10 3.34
N ARG A 49 -6.60 2.85 2.58
CA ARG A 49 -5.33 2.34 3.13
C ARG A 49 -4.71 3.32 4.13
N LEU A 50 -4.68 4.61 3.80
CA LEU A 50 -4.12 5.64 4.66
C LEU A 50 -4.92 5.87 5.95
N ASN A 51 -6.24 5.76 5.91
CA ASN A 51 -7.09 5.88 7.10
C ASN A 51 -6.80 4.78 8.15
N PHE A 52 -6.35 3.59 7.72
CA PHE A 52 -5.98 2.51 8.64
C PHE A 52 -4.57 2.66 9.22
N GLY A 53 -3.64 3.30 8.47
CA GLY A 53 -2.22 3.40 8.84
C GLY A 53 -1.87 4.54 9.80
N SER A 54 -2.71 5.56 9.92
CA SER A 54 -2.37 6.81 10.61
C SER A 54 -3.21 7.04 11.88
N LYS A 55 -2.76 6.52 13.02
CA LYS A 55 -3.46 6.65 14.31
C LYS A 55 -2.60 7.23 15.44
N GLY A 56 -1.51 7.92 15.10
CA GLY A 56 -0.64 8.60 16.07
C GLY A 56 -1.33 9.78 16.79
N LYS A 57 -0.72 10.27 17.85
CA LYS A 57 -1.31 11.32 18.71
C LYS A 57 -0.64 12.69 18.60
N THR A 58 0.58 12.75 18.08
CA THR A 58 1.45 13.92 18.26
C THR A 58 1.26 14.95 17.15
N ASN A 59 1.38 14.58 15.89
CA ASN A 59 1.27 15.51 14.77
C ASN A 59 -0.05 15.27 14.00
N ARG A 60 -0.83 16.32 13.79
CA ARG A 60 -2.09 16.27 13.04
C ARG A 60 -1.87 16.81 11.63
N LEU A 61 -2.19 16.01 10.62
CA LEU A 61 -1.98 16.32 9.22
C LEU A 61 -3.29 16.44 8.46
N GLU A 62 -3.34 17.38 7.53
CA GLU A 62 -4.30 17.40 6.42
C GLU A 62 -3.56 17.09 5.13
N ILE A 63 -4.13 16.19 4.30
CA ILE A 63 -3.49 15.68 3.08
C ILE A 63 -4.45 15.82 1.90
N ASN A 64 -3.92 16.31 0.77
CA ASN A 64 -4.58 16.25 -0.53
C ASN A 64 -3.79 15.29 -1.44
N ILE A 65 -4.48 14.36 -2.08
CA ILE A 65 -3.88 13.36 -2.97
C ILE A 65 -4.51 13.51 -4.35
N PHE A 66 -3.69 13.76 -5.35
CA PHE A 66 -4.06 13.58 -6.75
C PHE A 66 -3.46 12.26 -7.23
N ALA A 67 -4.30 11.33 -7.71
CA ALA A 67 -3.85 10.03 -8.19
C ALA A 67 -4.29 9.78 -9.63
N GLU A 68 -3.38 9.26 -10.45
CA GLU A 68 -3.61 8.92 -11.84
C GLU A 68 -3.13 7.50 -12.13
N LYS A 69 -3.94 6.75 -12.90
CA LYS A 69 -3.61 5.41 -13.40
C LYS A 69 -3.42 5.45 -14.91
N LEU A 70 -2.27 4.98 -15.37
CA LEU A 70 -1.94 4.78 -16.77
C LEU A 70 -1.83 3.28 -17.04
N LYS A 71 -2.46 2.82 -18.14
CA LYS A 71 -2.37 1.43 -18.62
C LYS A 71 -1.84 1.42 -20.04
N THR A 72 -0.73 0.73 -20.26
CA THR A 72 -0.04 0.65 -21.56
C THR A 72 0.19 -0.80 -21.97
N ILE A 73 0.29 -1.05 -23.27
CA ILE A 73 0.64 -2.36 -23.80
C ILE A 73 2.14 -2.54 -23.60
N LYS A 74 2.55 -3.62 -22.89
CA LYS A 74 3.96 -3.94 -22.66
C LYS A 74 4.49 -4.96 -23.66
N GLU A 75 3.71 -5.99 -23.97
CA GLU A 75 4.16 -7.07 -24.86
C GLU A 75 3.03 -7.53 -25.79
N LYS A 76 3.45 -7.97 -26.99
CA LYS A 76 2.62 -8.67 -27.98
C LYS A 76 3.36 -9.92 -28.47
N ASN A 77 2.61 -10.95 -28.83
CA ASN A 77 3.17 -12.13 -29.48
C ASN A 77 3.39 -11.93 -30.99
N ILE A 78 3.91 -12.97 -31.67
CA ILE A 78 4.17 -12.95 -33.13
C ILE A 78 2.92 -12.76 -33.98
N ALA A 79 1.73 -13.07 -33.44
CA ALA A 79 0.43 -12.85 -34.06
C ALA A 79 -0.16 -11.46 -33.75
N ASN A 80 0.65 -10.53 -33.21
CA ASN A 80 0.27 -9.18 -32.80
C ASN A 80 -0.83 -9.11 -31.71
N GLN A 81 -1.05 -10.21 -30.98
CA GLN A 81 -1.97 -10.26 -29.84
C GLN A 81 -1.28 -9.79 -28.59
N ILE A 82 -1.98 -9.01 -27.77
CA ILE A 82 -1.43 -8.48 -26.51
C ILE A 82 -1.28 -9.64 -25.52
N THR A 83 -0.08 -9.80 -24.95
CA THR A 83 0.25 -10.82 -23.95
C THR A 83 0.48 -10.21 -22.57
N LYS A 84 0.83 -8.90 -22.50
CA LYS A 84 1.10 -8.22 -21.24
C LYS A 84 0.74 -6.75 -21.29
N TYR A 85 0.16 -6.26 -20.20
CA TYR A 85 -0.03 -4.83 -19.95
C TYR A 85 0.85 -4.37 -18.80
N GLU A 86 1.23 -3.10 -18.83
CA GLU A 86 1.83 -2.40 -17.70
C GLU A 86 0.80 -1.42 -17.13
N ILE A 87 0.76 -1.33 -15.79
CA ILE A 87 0.05 -0.28 -15.06
C ILE A 87 1.08 0.57 -14.35
N LYS A 88 0.97 1.88 -14.49
CA LYS A 88 1.68 2.88 -13.71
C LYS A 88 0.67 3.71 -12.93
N ILE A 89 0.90 3.86 -11.63
CA ILE A 89 0.13 4.75 -10.77
C ILE A 89 1.06 5.87 -10.32
N VAL A 90 0.62 7.11 -10.51
CA VAL A 90 1.32 8.32 -10.06
C VAL A 90 0.43 8.99 -9.02
N SER A 91 0.99 9.29 -7.87
CA SER A 91 0.29 9.99 -6.79
C SER A 91 1.08 11.23 -6.39
N LYS A 92 0.49 12.43 -6.53
CA LYS A 92 0.99 13.68 -5.98
C LYS A 92 0.34 13.92 -4.64
N ILE A 93 1.14 14.11 -3.61
CA ILE A 93 0.72 14.29 -2.23
C ILE A 93 1.09 15.69 -1.79
N GLU A 94 0.09 16.47 -1.36
CA GLU A 94 0.27 17.75 -0.68
C GLU A 94 -0.16 17.56 0.77
N TYR A 95 0.62 18.05 1.72
CA TYR A 95 0.30 17.92 3.15
C TYR A 95 0.69 19.16 3.92
N LYS A 96 -0.03 19.39 5.02
CA LYS A 96 0.29 20.43 6.00
C LYS A 96 0.05 19.94 7.42
N THR A 97 0.89 20.40 8.36
CA THR A 97 0.71 20.15 9.79
C THR A 97 -0.28 21.15 10.36
N LEU A 98 -1.23 20.70 11.15
CA LEU A 98 -2.21 21.58 11.80
C LEU A 98 -1.70 22.06 13.15
N PRO A 99 -2.04 23.34 13.59
CA PRO A 99 -2.94 24.26 12.91
C PRO A 99 -2.27 25.14 11.82
N ASN A 100 -0.99 25.42 11.88
CA ASN A 100 -0.35 26.50 11.10
C ASN A 100 0.85 26.04 10.26
N GLY A 101 0.92 24.76 9.89
CA GLY A 101 2.03 24.23 9.08
C GLY A 101 2.07 24.77 7.66
N VAL A 102 3.28 24.81 7.08
CA VAL A 102 3.50 25.13 5.67
C VAL A 102 3.02 23.99 4.80
N LEU A 103 2.49 24.30 3.63
CA LEU A 103 2.13 23.31 2.62
C LEU A 103 3.41 22.73 1.99
N ASN A 104 3.54 21.43 2.08
CA ASN A 104 4.64 20.67 1.47
C ASN A 104 4.08 19.68 0.47
N GLU A 105 4.90 19.23 -0.48
CA GLU A 105 4.49 18.27 -1.49
C GLU A 105 5.58 17.24 -1.81
N PHE A 106 5.17 16.09 -2.32
CA PHE A 106 6.02 15.08 -2.94
C PHE A 106 5.21 14.19 -3.87
N THR A 107 5.89 13.45 -4.74
CA THR A 107 5.25 12.56 -5.71
C THR A 107 5.82 11.16 -5.57
N ILE A 108 4.94 10.16 -5.60
CA ILE A 108 5.27 8.74 -5.64
C ILE A 108 4.75 8.15 -6.93
N SER A 109 5.55 7.29 -7.56
CA SER A 109 5.16 6.55 -8.76
C SER A 109 5.55 5.08 -8.62
N LYS A 110 4.58 4.19 -8.80
CA LYS A 110 4.78 2.74 -8.85
C LYS A 110 4.27 2.19 -10.17
N PHE A 111 4.90 1.13 -10.63
CA PHE A 111 4.46 0.44 -11.85
C PHE A 111 4.64 -1.07 -11.70
N GLY A 112 3.91 -1.81 -12.48
CA GLY A 112 4.00 -3.25 -12.56
C GLY A 112 3.26 -3.77 -13.78
N ASP A 113 3.43 -5.04 -14.09
CA ASP A 113 2.81 -5.65 -15.26
C ASP A 113 1.99 -6.89 -14.89
N PHE A 114 0.99 -7.16 -15.72
CA PHE A 114 0.17 -8.35 -15.61
C PHE A 114 -0.04 -9.01 -16.96
N SER A 115 -0.13 -10.34 -16.93
CA SER A 115 -0.31 -11.15 -18.13
C SER A 115 -1.78 -11.20 -18.55
N VAL A 116 -2.00 -11.15 -19.86
CA VAL A 116 -3.28 -11.44 -20.49
C VAL A 116 -3.39 -12.96 -20.63
N THR A 117 -4.52 -13.50 -20.19
CA THR A 117 -4.83 -14.94 -20.28
C THR A 117 -5.96 -15.16 -21.29
N THR A 118 -6.13 -16.41 -21.72
CA THR A 118 -7.25 -16.79 -22.61
C THR A 118 -8.62 -16.54 -21.97
N GLU A 119 -8.69 -16.65 -20.65
CA GLU A 119 -9.89 -16.38 -19.89
C GLU A 119 -9.94 -14.91 -19.45
N HIS A 120 -10.92 -14.17 -19.92
CA HIS A 120 -11.07 -12.74 -19.63
C HIS A 120 -11.14 -12.44 -18.12
N LEU A 121 -11.84 -13.28 -17.35
CA LEU A 121 -11.96 -13.12 -15.90
C LEU A 121 -10.62 -13.21 -15.20
N ASN A 122 -9.72 -14.11 -15.62
CA ASN A 122 -8.38 -14.24 -15.05
C ASN A 122 -7.54 -13.00 -15.36
N THR A 123 -7.65 -12.45 -16.57
CA THR A 123 -6.98 -11.19 -16.94
C THR A 123 -7.44 -10.02 -16.05
N LEU A 124 -8.75 -9.88 -15.80
CA LEU A 124 -9.29 -8.84 -14.91
C LEU A 124 -8.82 -9.03 -13.46
N ASN A 125 -8.78 -10.27 -12.98
CA ASN A 125 -8.29 -10.59 -11.64
C ASN A 125 -6.80 -10.27 -11.50
N ASN A 126 -5.99 -10.54 -12.52
CA ASN A 126 -4.56 -10.19 -12.54
C ASN A 126 -4.38 -8.67 -12.49
N GLU A 127 -5.15 -7.91 -13.28
CA GLU A 127 -5.13 -6.45 -13.23
C GLU A 127 -5.50 -5.92 -11.84
N LYS A 128 -6.60 -6.44 -11.26
CA LYS A 128 -7.07 -6.02 -9.94
C LYS A 128 -6.02 -6.29 -8.84
N LYS A 129 -5.44 -7.48 -8.81
CA LYS A 129 -4.40 -7.84 -7.84
C LYS A 129 -3.18 -6.93 -7.96
N LEU A 130 -2.75 -6.65 -9.19
CA LEU A 130 -1.63 -5.74 -9.40
C LEU A 130 -1.94 -4.33 -8.86
N ILE A 131 -3.13 -3.79 -9.15
CA ILE A 131 -3.55 -2.48 -8.63
C ILE A 131 -3.53 -2.48 -7.10
N GLU A 132 -4.06 -3.52 -6.45
CA GLU A 132 -4.06 -3.63 -4.98
C GLU A 132 -2.63 -3.59 -4.42
N VAL A 133 -1.69 -4.34 -4.99
CA VAL A 133 -0.28 -4.34 -4.59
C VAL A 133 0.35 -2.96 -4.77
N LEU A 134 0.17 -2.33 -5.93
CA LEU A 134 0.73 -1.00 -6.18
C LEU A 134 0.16 0.07 -5.23
N ILE A 135 -1.12 -0.04 -4.87
CA ILE A 135 -1.77 0.85 -3.90
C ILE A 135 -1.22 0.65 -2.49
N ASP A 136 -0.99 -0.60 -2.08
CA ASP A 136 -0.41 -0.91 -0.78
C ASP A 136 1.02 -0.35 -0.68
N ASP A 137 1.84 -0.54 -1.70
CA ASP A 137 3.20 0.00 -1.80
C ASP A 137 3.22 1.55 -1.78
N ILE A 138 2.29 2.20 -2.48
CA ILE A 138 2.18 3.67 -2.49
C ILE A 138 1.75 4.18 -1.12
N ALA A 139 0.76 3.54 -0.49
CA ALA A 139 0.26 3.95 0.81
C ALA A 139 1.34 3.82 1.90
N GLU A 140 2.10 2.73 1.90
CA GLU A 140 3.23 2.53 2.80
C GLU A 140 4.31 3.59 2.60
N GLU A 141 4.68 3.88 1.36
CA GLU A 141 5.69 4.89 1.04
C GLU A 141 5.22 6.31 1.40
N ILE A 142 3.91 6.63 1.25
CA ILE A 142 3.34 7.89 1.75
C ILE A 142 3.54 8.02 3.26
N LEU A 143 3.15 7.00 4.02
CA LEU A 143 3.26 7.01 5.48
C LEU A 143 4.72 7.12 5.94
N LEU A 144 5.63 6.41 5.29
CA LEU A 144 7.06 6.47 5.57
C LEU A 144 7.64 7.88 5.30
N ASN A 145 7.36 8.45 4.11
CA ASN A 145 7.83 9.79 3.75
C ASN A 145 7.30 10.87 4.70
N LEU A 146 6.02 10.78 5.09
CA LEU A 146 5.45 11.69 6.10
C LEU A 146 6.16 11.56 7.44
N SER A 147 6.44 10.33 7.90
CA SER A 147 7.15 10.08 9.15
C SER A 147 8.55 10.68 9.15
N ILE A 148 9.32 10.48 8.08
CA ILE A 148 10.67 11.05 7.93
C ILE A 148 10.63 12.58 7.97
N LYS A 149 9.78 13.18 7.13
CA LYS A 149 9.69 14.65 7.00
C LYS A 149 9.20 15.35 8.26
N LEU A 150 8.40 14.67 9.09
CA LEU A 150 7.93 15.21 10.37
C LEU A 150 8.98 15.08 11.50
N ASN A 151 9.88 14.11 11.39
CA ASN A 151 10.98 13.95 12.36
C ASN A 151 12.16 14.90 12.09
N ASP A 152 12.29 15.39 10.84
CA ASP A 152 13.33 16.31 10.40
C ASP A 152 12.93 17.81 10.60
N SER A 153 11.72 18.09 11.09
CA SER A 153 11.15 19.42 11.28
C SER A 153 11.13 19.85 12.74
#